data_44e7079442a50c2df9e79b82672ae7b8
#
_entry.id   44e7079442a50c2df9e79b82672ae7b8
#
_cell.length_a   1.000
_cell.length_b   1.000
_cell.length_c   1.000
_cell.angle_alpha   90.00
_cell.angle_beta   90.00
_cell.angle_gamma   90.00
#
_symmetry.space_group_name_H-M   'P 1'
#
loop_
_entity.id
_entity.type
_entity.pdbx_description
1 polymer ?
#
loop_
_entity_poly.entity_id
_entity_poly.type
_entity_poly.pdbx_seq_one_letter_code
_entity_poly.pdbx_strand_id
1 'polypeptide(L)'
;MKITDVKVWLVEGIKYNWTMIKIYTDTGHTGVGEATNWPGSPIIEAAAKHAGDRIIGMDPMRIDFIWTKLYRDLNWIGPFGASMCAISGIDMALLDLKGKVMGVPCYELLGGAFRTRIPLYANYWFISGGHNIEDYARQARAVLEAGFKGLKFDPFAHTNYFYGEDLSSNLELTQSQQNLAFDICAAVREACGPDMIMLIETHAMLNFKTAIIMANRLADLNISWYEEPVGPENAKTLKAVRERLDPRVSICVGERHYTRHGIRDVLENHLCDIMMPDITRCGGPSEMKRMATMMEAYNVMLAPHNPNGPLSTLASGHVCATIPNFFRQEFMFKDVPWRDEIIDHPIEIAEGNLVLSERPGLGVDLVEEVMEKHPGILRAKDGFYV
;
A
#
# COMPACT_ATOMS: atom_id res chain seq x y z
N MET A 1 14.13 5.82 -29.10
CA MET A 1 14.01 4.64 -28.21
C MET A 1 12.62 4.09 -28.34
N LYS A 2 12.48 2.76 -28.41
CA LYS A 2 11.20 2.08 -28.52
C LYS A 2 11.15 0.90 -27.56
N ILE A 3 9.98 0.64 -26.98
CA ILE A 3 9.72 -0.55 -26.20
C ILE A 3 9.73 -1.76 -27.11
N THR A 4 10.53 -2.78 -26.77
CA THR A 4 10.68 -4.02 -27.56
C THR A 4 10.03 -5.21 -26.89
N ASP A 5 9.96 -5.25 -25.55
CA ASP A 5 9.38 -6.35 -24.80
C ASP A 5 8.88 -5.86 -23.42
N VAL A 6 7.90 -6.56 -22.86
CA VAL A 6 7.39 -6.38 -21.49
C VAL A 6 7.23 -7.75 -20.85
N LYS A 7 8.10 -8.07 -19.90
CA LYS A 7 8.01 -9.32 -19.15
C LYS A 7 7.28 -9.10 -17.82
N VAL A 8 6.56 -10.13 -17.39
CA VAL A 8 5.79 -10.15 -16.13
C VAL A 8 6.06 -11.46 -15.41
N TRP A 9 6.42 -11.37 -14.13
CA TRP A 9 6.62 -12.53 -13.25
C TRP A 9 5.67 -12.45 -12.07
N LEU A 10 5.17 -13.61 -11.65
CA LEU A 10 4.63 -13.80 -10.31
C LEU A 10 5.75 -14.34 -9.41
N VAL A 11 6.04 -13.64 -8.34
CA VAL A 11 7.06 -14.00 -7.36
C VAL A 11 6.39 -14.25 -6.03
N GLU A 12 6.79 -15.31 -5.32
CA GLU A 12 6.25 -15.63 -4.01
C GLU A 12 6.57 -14.52 -3.00
N GLY A 13 5.54 -13.94 -2.38
CA GLY A 13 5.62 -13.11 -1.18
C GLY A 13 5.14 -13.89 0.04
N ILE A 14 5.27 -13.34 1.23
CA ILE A 14 4.93 -14.06 2.47
C ILE A 14 3.44 -14.46 2.52
N LYS A 15 2.59 -13.62 2.01
CA LYS A 15 1.13 -13.77 2.08
C LYS A 15 0.50 -13.94 0.72
N TYR A 16 1.01 -13.26 -0.27
CA TYR A 16 0.52 -13.26 -1.65
C TYR A 16 1.65 -12.98 -2.62
N ASN A 17 1.44 -13.37 -3.86
CA ASN A 17 2.44 -13.18 -4.89
C ASN A 17 2.61 -11.72 -5.24
N TRP A 18 3.84 -11.31 -5.48
CA TRP A 18 4.17 -10.05 -6.12
C TRP A 18 4.09 -10.20 -7.63
N THR A 19 3.54 -9.19 -8.30
CA THR A 19 3.51 -9.12 -9.77
C THR A 19 4.55 -8.12 -10.23
N MET A 20 5.70 -8.62 -10.67
CA MET A 20 6.83 -7.83 -11.14
C MET A 20 6.78 -7.60 -12.63
N ILE A 21 7.13 -6.40 -13.10
CA ILE A 21 7.14 -5.99 -14.50
C ILE A 21 8.51 -5.46 -14.87
N LYS A 22 9.03 -5.87 -16.04
CA LYS A 22 10.24 -5.27 -16.63
C LYS A 22 9.99 -4.91 -18.08
N ILE A 23 10.27 -3.66 -18.43
CA ILE A 23 10.17 -3.11 -19.77
C ILE A 23 11.56 -3.09 -20.40
N TYR A 24 11.69 -3.56 -21.64
CA TYR A 24 12.92 -3.57 -22.42
C TYR A 24 12.82 -2.64 -23.62
N THR A 25 13.95 -2.08 -24.05
CA THR A 25 14.00 -1.14 -25.18
C THR A 25 15.05 -1.53 -26.22
N ASP A 26 14.91 -1.00 -27.43
CA ASP A 26 15.87 -1.16 -28.55
C ASP A 26 17.24 -0.52 -28.30
N THR A 27 17.40 0.26 -27.24
CA THR A 27 18.65 0.88 -26.81
C THR A 27 19.35 0.16 -25.67
N GLY A 28 18.77 -0.96 -25.18
CA GLY A 28 19.28 -1.74 -24.05
C GLY A 28 18.93 -1.20 -22.67
N HIS A 29 18.27 -0.05 -22.56
CA HIS A 29 17.74 0.43 -21.29
C HIS A 29 16.53 -0.38 -20.89
N THR A 30 16.41 -0.63 -19.59
CA THR A 30 15.27 -1.33 -18.97
C THR A 30 14.64 -0.49 -17.86
N GLY A 31 13.38 -0.77 -17.55
CA GLY A 31 12.71 -0.18 -16.39
C GLY A 31 11.88 -1.22 -15.66
N VAL A 32 11.80 -1.11 -14.34
CA VAL A 32 11.16 -2.08 -13.47
C VAL A 32 9.97 -1.48 -12.70
N GLY A 33 8.94 -2.28 -12.50
CA GLY A 33 7.73 -1.86 -11.79
C GLY A 33 7.01 -3.04 -11.14
N GLU A 34 6.01 -2.74 -10.35
CA GLU A 34 5.23 -3.70 -9.58
C GLU A 34 3.74 -3.41 -9.67
N ALA A 35 2.94 -4.46 -9.91
CA ALA A 35 1.48 -4.41 -10.06
C ALA A 35 0.75 -5.28 -9.01
N THR A 36 1.37 -5.51 -7.88
CA THR A 36 0.88 -6.42 -6.83
C THR A 36 -0.49 -5.99 -6.31
N ASN A 37 -1.39 -6.95 -6.16
CA ASN A 37 -2.65 -6.77 -5.43
C ASN A 37 -3.21 -8.14 -4.99
N TRP A 38 -3.48 -8.29 -3.72
CA TRP A 38 -4.15 -9.46 -3.17
C TRP A 38 -5.68 -9.36 -3.39
N PRO A 39 -6.39 -10.45 -3.69
CA PRO A 39 -5.95 -11.82 -3.98
C PRO A 39 -5.81 -12.11 -5.49
N GLY A 40 -5.69 -11.10 -6.31
CA GLY A 40 -5.88 -11.18 -7.74
C GLY A 40 -4.66 -11.54 -8.58
N SER A 41 -3.56 -12.09 -8.02
CA SER A 41 -2.27 -12.26 -8.71
C SER A 41 -2.34 -12.81 -10.14
N PRO A 42 -3.03 -13.94 -10.45
CA PRO A 42 -3.08 -14.47 -11.83
C PRO A 42 -3.87 -13.57 -12.79
N ILE A 43 -4.91 -12.89 -12.28
CA ILE A 43 -5.72 -11.97 -13.08
C ILE A 43 -4.89 -10.72 -13.41
N ILE A 44 -4.10 -10.25 -12.46
CA ILE A 44 -3.23 -9.08 -12.61
C ILE A 44 -2.08 -9.40 -13.56
N GLU A 45 -1.48 -10.58 -13.46
CA GLU A 45 -0.45 -11.05 -14.39
C GLU A 45 -0.97 -11.02 -15.84
N ALA A 46 -2.16 -11.59 -16.07
CA ALA A 46 -2.79 -11.57 -17.39
C ALA A 46 -3.09 -10.15 -17.88
N ALA A 47 -3.59 -9.28 -16.99
CA ALA A 47 -3.85 -7.88 -17.32
C ALA A 47 -2.56 -7.11 -17.64
N ALA A 48 -1.47 -7.35 -16.89
CA ALA A 48 -0.18 -6.72 -17.11
C ALA A 48 0.45 -7.16 -18.43
N LYS A 49 0.39 -8.44 -18.78
CA LYS A 49 0.83 -8.96 -20.10
C LYS A 49 0.03 -8.32 -21.23
N HIS A 50 -1.29 -8.29 -21.12
CA HIS A 50 -2.18 -7.68 -22.11
C HIS A 50 -1.93 -6.17 -22.28
N ALA A 51 -1.69 -5.45 -21.19
CA ALA A 51 -1.34 -4.03 -21.24
C ALA A 51 0.06 -3.81 -21.84
N GLY A 52 1.02 -4.70 -21.52
CA GLY A 52 2.38 -4.72 -22.09
C GLY A 52 2.38 -4.83 -23.60
N ASP A 53 1.61 -5.78 -24.16
CA ASP A 53 1.49 -5.98 -25.62
C ASP A 53 1.03 -4.70 -26.34
N ARG A 54 0.21 -3.86 -25.69
CA ARG A 54 -0.34 -2.62 -26.30
C ARG A 54 0.63 -1.48 -26.38
N ILE A 55 1.77 -1.56 -25.70
CA ILE A 55 2.78 -0.48 -25.67
C ILE A 55 4.05 -0.84 -26.46
N ILE A 56 4.15 -2.04 -27.02
CA ILE A 56 5.27 -2.44 -27.88
C ILE A 56 5.40 -1.47 -29.05
N GLY A 57 6.65 -1.04 -29.35
CA GLY A 57 6.99 -0.08 -30.40
C GLY A 57 6.77 1.39 -30.01
N MET A 58 6.18 1.68 -28.84
CA MET A 58 5.98 3.04 -28.35
C MET A 58 7.26 3.64 -27.76
N ASP A 59 7.33 4.96 -27.71
CA ASP A 59 8.40 5.70 -27.03
C ASP A 59 8.13 5.74 -25.53
N PRO A 60 8.96 5.06 -24.69
CA PRO A 60 8.77 4.98 -23.25
C PRO A 60 8.94 6.32 -22.53
N MET A 61 9.54 7.33 -23.15
CA MET A 61 9.68 8.66 -22.56
C MET A 61 8.35 9.42 -22.45
N ARG A 62 7.31 8.95 -23.17
CA ARG A 62 5.97 9.55 -23.19
C ARG A 62 5.04 8.93 -22.16
N ILE A 63 5.42 8.97 -20.88
CA ILE A 63 4.72 8.28 -19.77
C ILE A 63 3.24 8.62 -19.74
N ASP A 64 2.88 9.90 -19.68
CA ASP A 64 1.47 10.35 -19.60
C ASP A 64 0.63 9.95 -20.82
N PHE A 65 1.28 9.89 -21.99
CA PHE A 65 0.60 9.44 -23.21
C PHE A 65 0.28 7.94 -23.13
N ILE A 66 1.25 7.12 -22.73
CA ILE A 66 1.08 5.67 -22.55
C ILE A 66 0.04 5.40 -21.48
N TRP A 67 0.13 6.06 -20.33
CA TRP A 67 -0.83 5.95 -19.24
C TRP A 67 -2.26 6.26 -19.74
N THR A 68 -2.45 7.38 -20.40
CA THR A 68 -3.76 7.80 -20.92
C THR A 68 -4.30 6.85 -21.98
N LYS A 69 -3.41 6.33 -22.87
CA LYS A 69 -3.79 5.34 -23.86
C LYS A 69 -4.29 4.05 -23.20
N LEU A 70 -3.50 3.49 -22.27
CA LEU A 70 -3.89 2.27 -21.55
C LEU A 70 -5.17 2.47 -20.76
N TYR A 71 -5.33 3.59 -20.07
CA TYR A 71 -6.54 3.92 -19.34
C TYR A 71 -7.79 3.93 -20.25
N ARG A 72 -7.68 4.53 -21.44
CA ARG A 72 -8.78 4.57 -22.43
C ARG A 72 -9.04 3.21 -23.05
N ASP A 73 -8.00 2.48 -23.43
CA ASP A 73 -8.12 1.17 -24.06
C ASP A 73 -8.76 0.13 -23.12
N LEU A 74 -8.39 0.17 -21.84
CA LEU A 74 -8.86 -0.79 -20.83
C LEU A 74 -10.16 -0.35 -20.12
N ASN A 75 -10.62 0.85 -20.35
CA ASN A 75 -11.82 1.39 -19.70
C ASN A 75 -13.08 0.56 -19.96
N TRP A 76 -13.18 -0.08 -21.14
CA TRP A 76 -14.31 -0.91 -21.53
C TRP A 76 -14.43 -2.22 -20.74
N ILE A 77 -13.33 -2.71 -20.15
CA ILE A 77 -13.32 -3.88 -19.26
C ILE A 77 -13.31 -3.48 -17.78
N GLY A 78 -13.39 -2.19 -17.49
CA GLY A 78 -13.35 -1.61 -16.15
C GLY A 78 -12.03 -0.87 -15.88
N PRO A 79 -12.10 0.41 -15.51
CA PRO A 79 -10.91 1.23 -15.24
C PRO A 79 -10.29 0.95 -13.87
N PHE A 80 -10.82 -0.02 -13.12
CA PHE A 80 -10.43 -0.35 -11.75
C PHE A 80 -9.95 -1.81 -11.66
N GLY A 81 -9.49 -2.21 -10.47
CA GLY A 81 -9.03 -3.57 -10.25
C GLY A 81 -7.79 -3.93 -11.08
N ALA A 82 -7.76 -5.12 -11.67
CA ALA A 82 -6.60 -5.66 -12.36
C ALA A 82 -6.08 -4.77 -13.50
N SER A 83 -6.97 -4.10 -14.23
CA SER A 83 -6.59 -3.14 -15.30
C SER A 83 -5.77 -1.98 -14.74
N MET A 84 -6.18 -1.43 -13.61
CA MET A 84 -5.47 -0.32 -12.99
C MET A 84 -4.17 -0.77 -12.33
N CYS A 85 -4.11 -1.98 -11.77
CA CYS A 85 -2.86 -2.57 -11.27
C CYS A 85 -1.83 -2.71 -12.41
N ALA A 86 -2.24 -3.20 -13.57
CA ALA A 86 -1.38 -3.30 -14.75
C ALA A 86 -0.86 -1.91 -15.20
N ILE A 87 -1.73 -0.90 -15.26
CA ILE A 87 -1.35 0.47 -15.59
C ILE A 87 -0.37 1.03 -14.56
N SER A 88 -0.61 0.78 -13.27
CA SER A 88 0.24 1.24 -12.17
C SER A 88 1.66 0.69 -12.26
N GLY A 89 1.80 -0.62 -12.50
CA GLY A 89 3.10 -1.26 -12.64
C GLY A 89 3.85 -0.82 -13.90
N ILE A 90 3.14 -0.58 -15.01
CA ILE A 90 3.74 -0.04 -16.23
C ILE A 90 4.18 1.42 -16.04
N ASP A 91 3.36 2.26 -15.39
CA ASP A 91 3.72 3.65 -15.07
C ASP A 91 5.00 3.72 -14.21
N MET A 92 5.09 2.84 -13.21
CA MET A 92 6.27 2.70 -12.36
C MET A 92 7.50 2.30 -13.19
N ALA A 93 7.39 1.30 -14.05
CA ALA A 93 8.47 0.83 -14.89
C ALA A 93 8.94 1.89 -15.91
N LEU A 94 8.00 2.67 -16.46
CA LEU A 94 8.32 3.77 -17.37
C LEU A 94 9.02 4.93 -16.64
N LEU A 95 8.62 5.24 -15.41
CA LEU A 95 9.26 6.27 -14.60
C LEU A 95 10.68 5.86 -14.22
N ASP A 96 10.88 4.61 -13.81
CA ASP A 96 12.19 4.02 -13.52
C ASP A 96 13.10 4.09 -14.76
N LEU A 97 12.61 3.60 -15.90
CA LEU A 97 13.35 3.64 -17.17
C LEU A 97 13.76 5.08 -17.54
N LYS A 98 12.84 6.03 -17.40
CA LYS A 98 13.12 7.43 -17.70
C LYS A 98 14.20 8.01 -16.78
N GLY A 99 14.16 7.69 -15.49
CA GLY A 99 15.19 8.05 -14.53
C GLY A 99 16.56 7.48 -14.90
N LYS A 100 16.61 6.19 -15.27
CA LYS A 100 17.84 5.52 -15.73
C LYS A 100 18.41 6.15 -17.00
N VAL A 101 17.57 6.46 -17.99
CA VAL A 101 18.00 7.12 -19.24
C VAL A 101 18.53 8.53 -18.98
N MET A 102 17.92 9.27 -18.07
CA MET A 102 18.33 10.64 -17.73
C MET A 102 19.45 10.71 -16.68
N GLY A 103 19.81 9.58 -16.07
CA GLY A 103 20.84 9.51 -15.03
C GLY A 103 20.42 10.15 -13.70
N VAL A 104 19.12 10.19 -13.40
CA VAL A 104 18.57 10.82 -12.17
C VAL A 104 17.62 9.88 -11.45
N PRO A 105 17.52 9.97 -10.10
CA PRO A 105 16.52 9.22 -9.34
C PRO A 105 15.09 9.69 -9.66
N CYS A 106 14.09 8.80 -9.46
CA CYS A 106 12.71 9.07 -9.80
C CYS A 106 12.14 10.32 -9.10
N TYR A 107 12.55 10.63 -7.88
CA TYR A 107 12.07 11.82 -7.18
C TYR A 107 12.46 13.13 -7.92
N GLU A 108 13.57 13.18 -8.66
CA GLU A 108 13.92 14.34 -9.46
C GLU A 108 12.91 14.57 -10.62
N LEU A 109 12.43 13.48 -11.23
CA LEU A 109 11.41 13.54 -12.29
C LEU A 109 10.03 13.98 -11.74
N LEU A 110 9.81 13.81 -10.46
CA LEU A 110 8.57 14.16 -9.76
C LEU A 110 8.60 15.55 -9.11
N GLY A 111 9.65 16.35 -9.36
CA GLY A 111 9.76 17.73 -8.92
C GLY A 111 10.82 18.02 -7.85
N GLY A 112 11.65 17.03 -7.52
CA GLY A 112 12.71 17.13 -6.50
C GLY A 112 12.24 16.80 -5.09
N ALA A 113 13.20 16.43 -4.23
CA ALA A 113 12.92 15.92 -2.91
C ALA A 113 12.81 17.00 -1.83
N PHE A 114 11.74 16.99 -1.03
CA PHE A 114 11.67 17.65 0.28
C PHE A 114 12.47 16.89 1.33
N ARG A 115 12.59 15.55 1.17
CA ARG A 115 13.27 14.62 2.09
C ARG A 115 13.73 13.37 1.34
N THR A 116 14.83 12.77 1.80
CA THR A 116 15.34 11.48 1.28
C THR A 116 15.30 10.37 2.34
N ARG A 117 14.96 10.71 3.58
CA ARG A 117 14.61 9.75 4.64
C ARG A 117 13.09 9.77 4.82
N ILE A 118 12.45 8.66 4.50
CA ILE A 118 11.00 8.51 4.49
C ILE A 118 10.57 7.79 5.76
N PRO A 119 9.93 8.47 6.73
CA PRO A 119 9.41 7.83 7.92
C PRO A 119 8.43 6.71 7.61
N LEU A 120 8.68 5.53 8.22
CA LEU A 120 7.86 4.34 8.04
C LEU A 120 6.98 4.07 9.26
N TYR A 121 5.92 3.30 9.05
CA TYR A 121 5.25 2.53 10.09
C TYR A 121 5.32 1.04 9.77
N ALA A 122 5.47 0.21 10.81
CA ALA A 122 5.52 -1.23 10.65
C ALA A 122 4.10 -1.81 10.53
N ASN A 123 3.88 -2.67 9.54
CA ASN A 123 2.71 -3.54 9.45
C ASN A 123 3.16 -5.01 9.43
N TYR A 124 2.23 -5.95 9.56
CA TYR A 124 2.47 -7.39 9.54
C TYR A 124 3.29 -7.94 10.72
N TRP A 125 3.69 -7.12 11.65
CA TRP A 125 4.50 -7.49 12.81
C TRP A 125 3.80 -8.45 13.78
N PHE A 126 2.46 -8.46 13.80
CA PHE A 126 1.60 -9.19 14.74
C PHE A 126 1.21 -10.59 14.27
N ILE A 127 1.61 -11.02 13.05
CA ILE A 127 1.10 -12.24 12.41
C ILE A 127 1.81 -13.50 12.91
N SER A 128 3.11 -13.46 13.13
CA SER A 128 3.96 -14.66 13.27
C SER A 128 4.31 -15.05 14.70
N GLY A 129 3.85 -14.35 15.72
CA GLY A 129 4.38 -14.51 17.09
C GLY A 129 3.39 -14.96 18.15
N GLY A 130 2.24 -15.54 17.75
CA GLY A 130 1.11 -15.82 18.64
C GLY A 130 0.11 -14.67 18.68
N HIS A 131 -1.07 -14.91 19.24
CA HIS A 131 -2.22 -14.04 19.07
C HIS A 131 -2.96 -13.72 20.38
N ASN A 132 -2.37 -14.00 21.54
CA ASN A 132 -2.89 -13.53 22.80
C ASN A 132 -2.43 -12.08 23.10
N ILE A 133 -2.98 -11.45 24.12
CA ILE A 133 -2.70 -10.06 24.47
C ILE A 133 -1.20 -9.83 24.73
N GLU A 134 -0.56 -10.75 25.46
CA GLU A 134 0.87 -10.69 25.78
C GLU A 134 1.76 -10.83 24.54
N ASP A 135 1.33 -11.64 23.57
CA ASP A 135 2.02 -11.82 22.29
C ASP A 135 2.02 -10.51 21.48
N TYR A 136 0.88 -9.81 21.41
CA TYR A 136 0.81 -8.49 20.78
C TYR A 136 1.75 -7.49 21.46
N ALA A 137 1.73 -7.41 22.78
CA ALA A 137 2.59 -6.50 23.54
C ALA A 137 4.09 -6.80 23.31
N ARG A 138 4.46 -8.09 23.29
CA ARG A 138 5.85 -8.51 23.01
C ARG A 138 6.29 -8.15 21.60
N GLN A 139 5.46 -8.43 20.61
CA GLN A 139 5.76 -8.14 19.20
C GLN A 139 5.82 -6.64 18.92
N ALA A 140 4.96 -5.84 19.55
CA ALA A 140 4.98 -4.38 19.46
C ALA A 140 6.28 -3.79 20.04
N ARG A 141 6.79 -4.33 21.16
CA ARG A 141 8.12 -3.95 21.68
C ARG A 141 9.24 -4.22 20.68
N ALA A 142 9.21 -5.33 19.96
CA ALA A 142 10.21 -5.63 18.92
C ALA A 142 10.19 -4.62 17.77
N VAL A 143 9.02 -4.08 17.42
CA VAL A 143 8.89 -2.97 16.44
C VAL A 143 9.55 -1.70 16.96
N LEU A 144 9.29 -1.34 18.23
CA LEU A 144 9.92 -0.19 18.88
C LEU A 144 11.45 -0.33 18.95
N GLU A 145 11.94 -1.50 19.35
CA GLU A 145 13.39 -1.83 19.42
C GLU A 145 14.07 -1.76 18.05
N ALA A 146 13.35 -2.08 16.97
CA ALA A 146 13.83 -1.93 15.60
C ALA A 146 13.84 -0.45 15.12
N GLY A 147 13.47 0.50 15.97
CA GLY A 147 13.55 1.94 15.71
C GLY A 147 12.32 2.56 15.06
N PHE A 148 11.27 1.79 14.80
CA PHE A 148 10.02 2.34 14.24
C PHE A 148 9.30 3.22 15.26
N LYS A 149 8.70 4.31 14.76
CA LYS A 149 7.90 5.25 15.56
C LYS A 149 6.40 5.14 15.30
N GLY A 150 6.00 4.20 14.45
CA GLY A 150 4.61 3.91 14.14
C GLY A 150 4.41 2.42 13.85
N LEU A 151 3.24 1.90 14.18
CA LEU A 151 2.82 0.53 13.91
C LEU A 151 1.32 0.47 13.58
N LYS A 152 0.98 -0.39 12.62
CA LYS A 152 -0.41 -0.69 12.21
C LYS A 152 -0.73 -2.13 12.54
N PHE A 153 -1.95 -2.39 12.97
CA PHE A 153 -2.47 -3.73 13.19
C PHE A 153 -4.00 -3.76 13.19
N ASP A 154 -4.53 -4.95 12.95
CA ASP A 154 -5.95 -5.24 13.05
C ASP A 154 -6.24 -5.99 14.36
N PRO A 155 -6.80 -5.34 15.39
CA PRO A 155 -7.13 -5.99 16.65
C PRO A 155 -8.37 -6.89 16.55
N PHE A 156 -9.09 -6.85 15.43
CA PHE A 156 -10.30 -7.62 15.17
C PHE A 156 -10.03 -8.94 14.45
N ALA A 157 -8.82 -9.13 13.93
CA ALA A 157 -8.43 -10.30 13.13
C ALA A 157 -8.69 -11.66 13.81
N HIS A 158 -8.69 -11.70 15.16
CA HIS A 158 -8.93 -12.94 15.93
C HIS A 158 -10.37 -13.18 16.33
N THR A 159 -11.29 -12.36 15.88
CA THR A 159 -12.71 -12.50 16.26
C THR A 159 -13.45 -13.55 15.43
N ASN A 160 -12.78 -14.39 14.65
CA ASN A 160 -13.33 -15.30 13.64
C ASN A 160 -14.16 -14.60 12.56
N TYR A 161 -14.03 -13.31 12.47
CA TYR A 161 -14.86 -12.44 11.71
C TYR A 161 -14.47 -12.44 10.21
N PHE A 162 -13.15 -12.50 9.93
CA PHE A 162 -12.63 -12.50 8.57
C PHE A 162 -12.58 -13.88 7.92
N TYR A 163 -12.54 -14.98 8.71
CA TYR A 163 -12.10 -16.30 8.28
C TYR A 163 -13.02 -17.42 8.70
N GLY A 164 -14.10 -17.11 9.41
CA GLY A 164 -15.13 -18.07 9.69
C GLY A 164 -15.81 -18.53 8.40
N GLU A 165 -16.10 -19.83 8.28
CA GLU A 165 -16.92 -20.36 7.20
C GLU A 165 -18.35 -19.80 7.23
N ASP A 166 -18.73 -19.17 8.34
CA ASP A 166 -20.04 -18.52 8.54
C ASP A 166 -20.03 -17.07 8.04
N LEU A 167 -20.33 -16.89 6.77
CA LEU A 167 -20.54 -15.60 6.15
C LEU A 167 -21.88 -14.95 6.57
N SER A 168 -22.67 -15.57 7.43
CA SER A 168 -23.95 -15.05 7.92
C SER A 168 -23.79 -14.06 9.07
N SER A 169 -22.56 -13.86 9.60
CA SER A 169 -22.32 -12.89 10.66
C SER A 169 -22.70 -11.49 10.19
N ASN A 170 -23.46 -10.78 11.02
CA ASN A 170 -23.96 -9.43 10.72
C ASN A 170 -22.89 -8.34 10.85
N LEU A 171 -21.60 -8.69 10.76
CA LEU A 171 -20.50 -7.75 10.97
C LEU A 171 -20.60 -7.04 12.36
N GLU A 172 -21.33 -7.61 13.30
CA GLU A 172 -21.50 -7.12 14.66
C GLU A 172 -20.66 -7.94 15.64
N LEU A 173 -19.76 -7.28 16.34
CA LEU A 173 -18.93 -7.90 17.36
C LEU A 173 -19.75 -8.06 18.67
N THR A 174 -19.63 -9.23 19.30
CA THR A 174 -20.12 -9.42 20.67
C THR A 174 -19.38 -8.52 21.66
N GLN A 175 -19.94 -8.29 22.85
CA GLN A 175 -19.28 -7.48 23.86
C GLN A 175 -17.90 -8.05 24.27
N SER A 176 -17.75 -9.38 24.31
CA SER A 176 -16.47 -10.02 24.61
C SER A 176 -15.42 -9.78 23.52
N GLN A 177 -15.80 -9.84 22.24
CA GLN A 177 -14.92 -9.53 21.12
C GLN A 177 -14.49 -8.05 21.10
N GLN A 178 -15.43 -7.13 21.38
CA GLN A 178 -15.13 -5.71 21.54
C GLN A 178 -14.17 -5.45 22.68
N ASN A 179 -14.33 -6.14 23.82
CA ASN A 179 -13.42 -6.03 24.94
C ASN A 179 -12.03 -6.57 24.61
N LEU A 180 -11.94 -7.73 23.97
CA LEU A 180 -10.66 -8.31 23.55
C LEU A 180 -9.90 -7.36 22.60
N ALA A 181 -10.57 -6.80 21.61
CA ALA A 181 -9.94 -5.85 20.68
C ALA A 181 -9.42 -4.60 21.41
N PHE A 182 -10.18 -4.08 22.38
CA PHE A 182 -9.75 -2.97 23.22
C PHE A 182 -8.55 -3.34 24.10
N ASP A 183 -8.58 -4.50 24.75
CA ASP A 183 -7.51 -4.97 25.66
C ASP A 183 -6.21 -5.21 24.89
N ILE A 184 -6.27 -5.73 23.66
CA ILE A 184 -5.12 -5.83 22.75
C ILE A 184 -4.52 -4.45 22.48
N CYS A 185 -5.34 -3.47 22.10
CA CYS A 185 -4.87 -2.11 21.83
C CYS A 185 -4.27 -1.45 23.08
N ALA A 186 -4.88 -1.65 24.26
CA ALA A 186 -4.37 -1.13 25.53
C ALA A 186 -3.01 -1.74 25.87
N ALA A 187 -2.84 -3.05 25.70
CA ALA A 187 -1.56 -3.73 25.93
C ALA A 187 -0.45 -3.27 24.97
N VAL A 188 -0.77 -3.04 23.71
CA VAL A 188 0.17 -2.47 22.73
C VAL A 188 0.56 -1.05 23.12
N ARG A 189 -0.40 -0.22 23.54
CA ARG A 189 -0.14 1.16 24.01
C ARG A 189 0.76 1.16 25.24
N GLU A 190 0.49 0.31 26.22
CA GLU A 190 1.30 0.16 27.43
C GLU A 190 2.73 -0.30 27.09
N ALA A 191 2.86 -1.28 26.17
CA ALA A 191 4.14 -1.84 25.77
C ALA A 191 5.05 -0.86 25.02
N CYS A 192 4.47 0.05 24.23
CA CYS A 192 5.20 0.98 23.36
C CYS A 192 5.29 2.41 23.90
N GLY A 193 4.51 2.73 24.94
CA GLY A 193 4.45 4.07 25.51
C GLY A 193 3.58 5.06 24.71
N PRO A 194 3.39 6.29 25.24
CA PRO A 194 2.42 7.26 24.70
C PRO A 194 2.80 7.85 23.34
N ASP A 195 4.07 7.86 22.99
CA ASP A 195 4.59 8.53 21.79
C ASP A 195 4.55 7.63 20.53
N MET A 196 4.26 6.33 20.69
CA MET A 196 4.10 5.43 19.55
C MET A 196 2.87 5.82 18.73
N ILE A 197 3.05 6.05 17.43
CA ILE A 197 1.98 6.27 16.48
C ILE A 197 1.27 4.94 16.27
N MET A 198 0.08 4.80 16.84
CA MET A 198 -0.71 3.57 16.83
C MET A 198 -1.84 3.69 15.82
N LEU A 199 -1.84 2.83 14.81
CA LEU A 199 -2.72 2.86 13.66
C LEU A 199 -3.59 1.60 13.69
N ILE A 200 -4.91 1.79 13.70
CA ILE A 200 -5.87 0.71 13.86
C ILE A 200 -6.59 0.45 12.54
N GLU A 201 -6.49 -0.79 12.08
CA GLU A 201 -7.11 -1.30 10.86
C GLU A 201 -8.43 -2.03 11.18
N THR A 202 -9.44 -1.84 10.35
CA THR A 202 -10.70 -2.59 10.42
C THR A 202 -11.08 -3.30 9.12
N HIS A 203 -10.34 -3.06 8.03
CA HIS A 203 -10.59 -3.62 6.69
C HIS A 203 -12.05 -3.47 6.22
N ALA A 204 -12.76 -2.46 6.69
CA ALA A 204 -14.18 -2.23 6.44
C ALA A 204 -15.12 -3.40 6.82
N MET A 205 -14.70 -4.22 7.78
CA MET A 205 -15.43 -5.44 8.14
C MET A 205 -16.40 -5.23 9.31
N LEU A 206 -16.46 -4.04 9.87
CA LEU A 206 -17.40 -3.73 10.95
C LEU A 206 -18.71 -3.16 10.39
N ASN A 207 -19.83 -3.50 11.03
CA ASN A 207 -21.06 -2.80 10.73
C ASN A 207 -21.00 -1.34 11.24
N PHE A 208 -21.90 -0.51 10.73
CA PHE A 208 -21.98 0.91 11.05
C PHE A 208 -21.96 1.22 12.55
N LYS A 209 -22.73 0.47 13.34
CA LYS A 209 -22.85 0.66 14.80
C LYS A 209 -21.55 0.28 15.52
N THR A 210 -21.00 -0.89 15.19
CA THR A 210 -19.78 -1.40 15.82
C THR A 210 -18.58 -0.53 15.48
N ALA A 211 -18.48 -0.06 14.23
CA ALA A 211 -17.42 0.85 13.81
C ALA A 211 -17.37 2.11 14.69
N ILE A 212 -18.52 2.75 14.95
CA ILE A 212 -18.60 3.94 15.80
C ILE A 212 -18.26 3.63 17.26
N ILE A 213 -18.82 2.54 17.80
CA ILE A 213 -18.57 2.16 19.20
C ILE A 213 -17.08 1.91 19.41
N MET A 214 -16.44 1.14 18.55
CA MET A 214 -15.03 0.78 18.72
C MET A 214 -14.10 1.97 18.52
N ALA A 215 -14.33 2.81 17.52
CA ALA A 215 -13.54 4.02 17.32
C ALA A 215 -13.57 4.95 18.55
N ASN A 216 -14.78 5.20 19.11
CA ASN A 216 -14.93 6.06 20.29
C ASN A 216 -14.31 5.45 21.55
N ARG A 217 -14.37 4.12 21.73
CA ARG A 217 -13.67 3.44 22.83
C ARG A 217 -12.14 3.56 22.70
N LEU A 218 -11.61 3.42 21.48
CA LEU A 218 -10.17 3.46 21.20
C LEU A 218 -9.59 4.89 21.26
N ALA A 219 -10.43 5.92 21.21
CA ALA A 219 -10.00 7.32 21.36
C ALA A 219 -9.19 7.57 22.64
N ASP A 220 -9.53 6.92 23.73
CA ASP A 220 -8.83 7.07 25.03
C ASP A 220 -7.43 6.44 25.04
N LEU A 221 -7.12 5.60 24.04
CA LEU A 221 -5.79 5.03 23.82
C LEU A 221 -4.90 5.91 22.93
N ASN A 222 -5.36 7.11 22.58
CA ASN A 222 -4.63 8.04 21.70
C ASN A 222 -4.20 7.37 20.39
N ILE A 223 -5.13 6.69 19.69
CA ILE A 223 -4.88 6.14 18.37
C ILE A 223 -4.70 7.27 17.36
N SER A 224 -3.77 7.09 16.43
CA SER A 224 -3.44 8.14 15.45
C SER A 224 -4.36 8.11 14.22
N TRP A 225 -4.90 6.93 13.88
CA TRP A 225 -5.99 6.80 12.92
C TRP A 225 -6.83 5.53 13.13
N TYR A 226 -8.03 5.57 12.58
CA TYR A 226 -8.96 4.45 12.46
C TYR A 226 -9.20 4.22 10.96
N GLU A 227 -8.67 3.11 10.45
CA GLU A 227 -8.61 2.80 9.03
C GLU A 227 -9.84 2.04 8.57
N GLU A 228 -10.38 2.47 7.42
CA GLU A 228 -11.51 1.88 6.74
C GLU A 228 -12.67 1.44 7.66
N PRO A 229 -13.23 2.37 8.47
CA PRO A 229 -14.29 2.01 9.42
C PRO A 229 -15.51 1.36 8.76
N VAL A 230 -15.73 1.67 7.48
CA VAL A 230 -16.77 1.10 6.60
C VAL A 230 -16.25 1.03 5.17
N GLY A 231 -16.89 0.21 4.32
CA GLY A 231 -16.48 0.03 2.92
C GLY A 231 -16.53 1.32 2.09
N PRO A 232 -15.72 1.39 1.03
CA PRO A 232 -15.62 2.56 0.16
C PRO A 232 -16.85 2.73 -0.75
N GLU A 233 -17.76 1.74 -0.81
CA GLU A 233 -18.88 1.70 -1.74
C GLU A 233 -19.91 2.81 -1.47
N ASN A 234 -19.93 3.35 -0.25
CA ASN A 234 -20.92 4.34 0.15
C ASN A 234 -20.33 5.48 0.99
N ALA A 235 -19.95 6.56 0.32
CA ALA A 235 -19.43 7.77 0.96
C ALA A 235 -20.42 8.38 1.98
N LYS A 236 -21.74 8.20 1.83
CA LYS A 236 -22.73 8.68 2.82
C LYS A 236 -22.65 7.91 4.14
N THR A 237 -22.35 6.62 4.09
CA THR A 237 -22.14 5.82 5.30
C THR A 237 -20.87 6.29 6.03
N LEU A 238 -19.78 6.51 5.30
CA LEU A 238 -18.54 7.05 5.87
C LEU A 238 -18.76 8.43 6.51
N LYS A 239 -19.54 9.31 5.85
CA LYS A 239 -19.94 10.61 6.40
C LYS A 239 -20.69 10.45 7.73
N ALA A 240 -21.67 9.55 7.76
CA ALA A 240 -22.45 9.31 8.95
C ALA A 240 -21.65 8.71 10.11
N VAL A 241 -20.60 7.93 9.82
CA VAL A 241 -19.61 7.48 10.81
C VAL A 241 -18.84 8.68 11.33
N ARG A 242 -18.19 9.46 10.44
CA ARG A 242 -17.37 10.63 10.80
C ARG A 242 -18.10 11.61 11.73
N GLU A 243 -19.36 11.91 11.44
CA GLU A 243 -20.18 12.82 12.25
C GLU A 243 -20.45 12.33 13.70
N ARG A 244 -20.13 11.07 14.00
CA ARG A 244 -20.38 10.41 15.31
C ARG A 244 -19.12 9.97 16.02
N LEU A 245 -17.96 10.18 15.41
CA LEU A 245 -16.67 9.85 16.03
C LEU A 245 -16.24 10.95 17.00
N ASP A 246 -15.50 10.53 18.01
CA ASP A 246 -14.71 11.43 18.83
C ASP A 246 -13.75 12.23 17.94
N PRO A 247 -13.70 13.57 18.04
CA PRO A 247 -12.86 14.41 17.19
C PRO A 247 -11.35 14.14 17.33
N ARG A 248 -10.93 13.39 18.33
CA ARG A 248 -9.55 12.92 18.51
C ARG A 248 -9.17 11.80 17.52
N VAL A 249 -10.16 11.11 16.95
CA VAL A 249 -9.94 9.97 16.05
C VAL A 249 -9.88 10.45 14.60
N SER A 250 -8.71 10.36 13.98
CA SER A 250 -8.56 10.60 12.55
C SER A 250 -9.09 9.40 11.75
N ILE A 251 -9.78 9.67 10.66
CA ILE A 251 -10.19 8.65 9.69
C ILE A 251 -9.11 8.51 8.62
N CYS A 252 -8.68 7.27 8.35
CA CYS A 252 -7.83 6.92 7.22
C CYS A 252 -8.59 6.00 6.27
N VAL A 253 -8.58 6.32 4.97
CA VAL A 253 -9.15 5.50 3.88
C VAL A 253 -8.30 5.65 2.63
N GLY A 254 -8.44 4.75 1.66
CA GLY A 254 -7.79 5.02 0.38
C GLY A 254 -7.22 3.82 -0.34
N GLU A 255 -6.91 2.72 0.32
CA GLU A 255 -6.30 1.53 -0.29
C GLU A 255 -7.14 0.92 -1.43
N ARG A 256 -8.46 1.12 -1.40
CA ARG A 256 -9.42 0.64 -2.40
C ARG A 256 -9.94 1.75 -3.32
N HIS A 257 -9.31 2.94 -3.29
CA HIS A 257 -9.64 4.05 -4.18
C HIS A 257 -8.65 4.10 -5.36
N TYR A 258 -9.19 4.32 -6.54
CA TYR A 258 -8.45 4.35 -7.79
C TYR A 258 -8.47 5.74 -8.37
N THR A 259 -7.30 6.24 -8.74
CA THR A 259 -7.09 7.53 -9.40
C THR A 259 -7.60 8.76 -8.62
N ARG A 260 -7.19 9.95 -9.06
CA ARG A 260 -7.74 11.22 -8.55
C ARG A 260 -9.25 11.36 -8.72
N HIS A 261 -9.84 10.62 -9.66
CA HIS A 261 -11.29 10.66 -9.87
C HIS A 261 -12.04 9.92 -8.76
N GLY A 262 -11.49 8.80 -8.27
CA GLY A 262 -12.11 8.00 -7.21
C GLY A 262 -12.03 8.63 -5.82
N ILE A 263 -11.04 9.51 -5.57
CA ILE A 263 -10.91 10.18 -4.26
C ILE A 263 -11.70 11.48 -4.14
N ARG A 264 -12.25 12.00 -5.26
CA ARG A 264 -12.89 13.32 -5.30
C ARG A 264 -14.00 13.45 -4.26
N ASP A 265 -14.94 12.54 -4.23
CA ASP A 265 -16.11 12.62 -3.34
C ASP A 265 -15.70 12.55 -1.86
N VAL A 266 -14.63 11.81 -1.54
CA VAL A 266 -14.07 11.74 -0.19
C VAL A 266 -13.50 13.08 0.23
N LEU A 267 -12.74 13.75 -0.65
CA LEU A 267 -12.11 15.04 -0.38
C LEU A 267 -13.14 16.18 -0.31
N GLU A 268 -14.03 16.28 -1.31
CA GLU A 268 -15.06 17.32 -1.38
C GLU A 268 -16.03 17.31 -0.18
N ASN A 269 -16.23 16.13 0.43
CA ASN A 269 -17.09 15.98 1.61
C ASN A 269 -16.29 15.90 2.94
N HIS A 270 -14.97 16.09 2.91
CA HIS A 270 -14.10 16.03 4.10
C HIS A 270 -14.29 14.74 4.91
N LEU A 271 -14.30 13.57 4.25
CA LEU A 271 -14.62 12.30 4.89
C LEU A 271 -13.43 11.62 5.57
N CYS A 272 -12.20 12.11 5.33
CA CYS A 272 -10.99 11.57 5.95
C CYS A 272 -10.00 12.70 6.30
N ASP A 273 -9.05 12.37 7.15
CA ASP A 273 -7.94 13.22 7.56
C ASP A 273 -6.64 12.78 6.88
N ILE A 274 -6.56 11.49 6.58
CA ILE A 274 -5.42 10.84 5.93
C ILE A 274 -5.96 9.95 4.81
N MET A 275 -5.30 9.94 3.65
CA MET A 275 -5.57 8.97 2.60
C MET A 275 -4.35 8.10 2.33
N MET A 276 -4.66 6.82 2.05
CA MET A 276 -3.65 5.79 1.83
C MET A 276 -3.83 5.07 0.48
N PRO A 277 -3.74 5.77 -0.66
CA PRO A 277 -3.75 5.09 -1.94
C PRO A 277 -2.59 4.11 -2.05
N ASP A 278 -2.81 2.98 -2.67
CA ASP A 278 -1.77 2.00 -2.96
C ASP A 278 -1.17 2.27 -4.34
N ILE A 279 0.16 2.41 -4.42
CA ILE A 279 0.85 2.80 -5.65
C ILE A 279 0.71 1.75 -6.76
N THR A 280 0.52 0.48 -6.38
CA THR A 280 0.31 -0.62 -7.34
C THR A 280 -1.12 -0.70 -7.86
N ARG A 281 -2.06 0.10 -7.32
CA ARG A 281 -3.49 0.08 -7.65
C ARG A 281 -4.03 1.43 -8.10
N CYS A 282 -3.49 2.52 -7.59
CA CYS A 282 -4.09 3.85 -7.77
C CYS A 282 -3.81 4.48 -9.14
N GLY A 283 -2.97 3.87 -9.97
CA GLY A 283 -2.54 4.39 -11.27
C GLY A 283 -1.05 4.67 -11.36
N GLY A 284 -0.27 4.18 -10.38
CA GLY A 284 1.20 4.30 -10.35
C GLY A 284 1.72 5.60 -9.75
N PRO A 285 3.04 5.79 -9.78
CA PRO A 285 3.70 6.98 -9.21
C PRO A 285 3.18 8.31 -9.75
N SER A 286 2.96 8.40 -11.06
CA SER A 286 2.47 9.61 -11.71
C SER A 286 1.09 10.01 -11.21
N GLU A 287 0.19 9.04 -11.04
CA GLU A 287 -1.16 9.30 -10.56
C GLU A 287 -1.19 9.55 -9.04
N MET A 288 -0.40 8.80 -8.26
CA MET A 288 -0.29 9.03 -6.81
C MET A 288 0.21 10.46 -6.51
N LYS A 289 1.17 10.97 -7.30
CA LYS A 289 1.61 12.37 -7.18
C LYS A 289 0.48 13.36 -7.43
N ARG A 290 -0.38 13.12 -8.46
CA ARG A 290 -1.56 13.94 -8.75
C ARG A 290 -2.60 13.87 -7.63
N MET A 291 -2.84 12.66 -7.10
CA MET A 291 -3.72 12.47 -5.94
C MET A 291 -3.21 13.25 -4.72
N ALA A 292 -1.92 13.16 -4.40
CA ALA A 292 -1.31 13.88 -3.29
C ALA A 292 -1.46 15.41 -3.43
N THR A 293 -1.28 15.95 -4.64
CA THR A 293 -1.49 17.38 -4.92
C THR A 293 -2.95 17.79 -4.73
N MET A 294 -3.89 16.95 -5.14
CA MET A 294 -5.30 17.18 -4.89
C MET A 294 -5.63 17.13 -3.40
N MET A 295 -5.10 16.15 -2.67
CA MET A 295 -5.27 16.00 -1.22
C MET A 295 -4.74 17.21 -0.44
N GLU A 296 -3.59 17.76 -0.86
CA GLU A 296 -2.99 18.97 -0.26
C GLU A 296 -3.98 20.14 -0.25
N ALA A 297 -4.70 20.36 -1.35
CA ALA A 297 -5.69 21.42 -1.46
C ALA A 297 -6.87 21.29 -0.47
N TYR A 298 -7.10 20.09 0.07
CA TYR A 298 -8.13 19.79 1.07
C TYR A 298 -7.56 19.56 2.47
N ASN A 299 -6.28 19.84 2.70
CA ASN A 299 -5.56 19.60 3.95
C ASN A 299 -5.56 18.13 4.40
N VAL A 300 -5.59 17.18 3.45
CA VAL A 300 -5.51 15.75 3.70
C VAL A 300 -4.08 15.26 3.49
N MET A 301 -3.58 14.45 4.43
CA MET A 301 -2.23 13.90 4.35
C MET A 301 -2.20 12.59 3.56
N LEU A 302 -1.07 12.34 2.87
CA LEU A 302 -0.80 11.06 2.21
C LEU A 302 -0.04 10.12 3.16
N ALA A 303 -0.50 8.87 3.25
CA ALA A 303 0.20 7.75 3.88
C ALA A 303 0.05 6.52 2.99
N PRO A 304 0.96 6.21 2.05
CA PRO A 304 0.74 5.13 1.10
C PRO A 304 0.52 3.79 1.76
N HIS A 305 -0.56 3.08 1.38
CA HIS A 305 -0.75 1.67 1.63
C HIS A 305 0.30 0.88 0.84
N ASN A 306 1.06 0.02 1.50
CA ASN A 306 2.17 -0.70 0.87
C ASN A 306 2.47 -2.05 1.54
N PRO A 307 1.54 -3.00 1.57
CA PRO A 307 1.81 -4.37 1.99
C PRO A 307 2.41 -5.20 0.84
N ASN A 308 3.11 -4.55 -0.06
CA ASN A 308 3.57 -5.07 -1.34
C ASN A 308 5.09 -5.34 -1.34
N GLY A 309 5.65 -5.62 -2.52
CA GLY A 309 7.06 -5.95 -2.71
C GLY A 309 8.02 -4.75 -2.66
N PRO A 310 9.29 -5.00 -2.99
CA PRO A 310 10.34 -4.00 -2.86
C PRO A 310 10.20 -2.81 -3.81
N LEU A 311 9.72 -3.01 -5.05
CA LEU A 311 9.59 -1.92 -6.01
C LEU A 311 8.47 -0.95 -5.62
N SER A 312 7.36 -1.47 -5.10
CA SER A 312 6.28 -0.66 -4.54
C SER A 312 6.77 0.20 -3.37
N THR A 313 7.59 -0.38 -2.48
CA THR A 313 8.19 0.33 -1.34
C THR A 313 9.07 1.50 -1.81
N LEU A 314 9.95 1.27 -2.79
CA LEU A 314 10.83 2.30 -3.33
C LEU A 314 10.03 3.37 -4.09
N ALA A 315 9.11 2.97 -4.97
CA ALA A 315 8.31 3.91 -5.76
C ALA A 315 7.43 4.81 -4.87
N SER A 316 6.81 4.24 -3.83
CA SER A 316 6.07 5.02 -2.83
C SER A 316 6.99 6.01 -2.11
N GLY A 317 8.20 5.58 -1.73
CA GLY A 317 9.21 6.44 -1.13
C GLY A 317 9.60 7.62 -2.02
N HIS A 318 9.81 7.38 -3.32
CA HIS A 318 10.12 8.45 -4.29
C HIS A 318 8.97 9.46 -4.42
N VAL A 319 7.71 9.03 -4.41
CA VAL A 319 6.56 9.96 -4.37
C VAL A 319 6.53 10.72 -3.05
N CYS A 320 6.64 10.03 -1.91
CA CYS A 320 6.64 10.65 -0.57
C CYS A 320 7.77 11.65 -0.36
N ALA A 321 8.90 11.44 -1.03
CA ALA A 321 10.01 12.40 -1.04
C ALA A 321 9.60 13.76 -1.60
N THR A 322 8.67 13.82 -2.55
CA THR A 322 8.36 14.99 -3.38
C THR A 322 7.08 15.74 -3.01
N ILE A 323 6.44 15.39 -1.89
CA ILE A 323 5.18 16.00 -1.46
C ILE A 323 5.30 16.63 -0.06
N PRO A 324 4.67 17.78 0.19
CA PRO A 324 4.70 18.40 1.51
C PRO A 324 3.74 17.73 2.51
N ASN A 325 2.58 17.26 2.06
CA ASN A 325 1.50 16.68 2.85
C ASN A 325 1.67 15.16 3.11
N PHE A 326 2.89 14.73 3.37
CA PHE A 326 3.23 13.34 3.69
C PHE A 326 3.14 13.07 5.20
N PHE A 327 2.52 11.94 5.58
CA PHE A 327 2.47 11.48 6.98
C PHE A 327 3.54 10.41 7.25
N ARG A 328 3.30 9.16 6.85
CA ARG A 328 4.21 8.01 6.96
C ARG A 328 3.89 6.99 5.87
N GLN A 329 4.89 6.18 5.51
CA GLN A 329 4.71 5.10 4.56
C GLN A 329 4.63 3.74 5.26
N GLU A 330 3.76 2.87 4.77
CA GLU A 330 3.68 1.48 5.21
C GLU A 330 4.92 0.68 4.84
N PHE A 331 5.31 -0.21 5.75
CA PHE A 331 6.40 -1.15 5.52
C PHE A 331 6.07 -2.50 6.15
N MET A 332 6.24 -3.58 5.37
CA MET A 332 6.06 -4.95 5.84
C MET A 332 7.22 -5.37 6.72
N PHE A 333 6.99 -5.41 8.02
CA PHE A 333 7.98 -5.80 9.01
C PHE A 333 8.12 -7.34 9.04
N LYS A 334 9.34 -7.86 8.85
CA LYS A 334 9.62 -9.31 8.76
C LYS A 334 8.90 -10.00 7.60
N ASP A 335 9.14 -9.52 6.41
CA ASP A 335 8.70 -10.13 5.15
C ASP A 335 9.53 -11.37 4.78
N VAL A 336 9.37 -11.90 3.57
CA VAL A 336 10.12 -13.08 3.09
C VAL A 336 11.64 -12.81 3.05
N PRO A 337 12.48 -13.81 3.31
CA PRO A 337 13.94 -13.64 3.33
C PRO A 337 14.52 -13.15 2.00
N TRP A 338 13.91 -13.55 0.87
CA TRP A 338 14.36 -13.19 -0.48
C TRP A 338 13.83 -11.84 -0.98
N ARG A 339 13.15 -11.03 -0.14
CA ARG A 339 12.62 -9.72 -0.50
C ARG A 339 13.68 -8.82 -1.17
N ASP A 340 14.86 -8.77 -0.57
CA ASP A 340 15.97 -7.96 -1.08
C ASP A 340 16.84 -8.69 -2.11
N GLU A 341 16.71 -10.01 -2.23
CA GLU A 341 17.48 -10.81 -3.19
C GLU A 341 16.93 -10.70 -4.63
N ILE A 342 15.64 -10.37 -4.79
CA ILE A 342 15.03 -10.18 -6.12
C ILE A 342 15.39 -8.83 -6.77
N ILE A 343 16.11 -7.97 -6.06
CA ILE A 343 16.64 -6.70 -6.53
C ILE A 343 18.17 -6.67 -6.37
N ASP A 344 18.86 -5.98 -7.26
CA ASP A 344 20.33 -5.95 -7.30
C ASP A 344 21.00 -5.12 -6.18
N HIS A 345 20.21 -4.28 -5.52
CA HIS A 345 20.63 -3.50 -4.36
C HIS A 345 19.55 -3.54 -3.27
N PRO A 346 19.88 -4.01 -2.04
CA PRO A 346 18.90 -4.11 -0.96
C PRO A 346 18.33 -2.76 -0.54
N ILE A 347 17.10 -2.77 -0.04
CA ILE A 347 16.44 -1.59 0.51
C ILE A 347 17.12 -1.20 1.84
N GLU A 348 17.54 0.04 1.95
CA GLU A 348 18.11 0.56 3.20
C GLU A 348 17.02 1.08 4.14
N ILE A 349 16.85 0.40 5.28
CA ILE A 349 15.99 0.85 6.38
C ILE A 349 16.86 1.23 7.56
N ALA A 350 16.83 2.48 7.98
CA ALA A 350 17.61 2.98 9.11
C ALA A 350 16.72 3.75 10.09
N GLU A 351 16.70 3.33 11.35
CA GLU A 351 15.93 3.96 12.43
C GLU A 351 14.44 4.15 12.08
N GLY A 352 13.81 3.14 11.47
CA GLY A 352 12.41 3.19 11.04
C GLY A 352 12.14 4.15 9.87
N ASN A 353 13.17 4.46 9.07
CA ASN A 353 13.04 5.26 7.84
C ASN A 353 13.58 4.47 6.65
N LEU A 354 12.90 4.55 5.52
CA LEU A 354 13.46 4.19 4.22
C LEU A 354 14.43 5.28 3.78
N VAL A 355 15.66 4.89 3.44
CA VAL A 355 16.68 5.81 2.91
C VAL A 355 16.72 5.66 1.39
N LEU A 356 16.34 6.73 0.69
CA LEU A 356 16.37 6.73 -0.78
C LEU A 356 17.79 6.95 -1.28
N SER A 357 18.20 6.13 -2.25
CA SER A 357 19.49 6.27 -2.91
C SER A 357 19.47 7.40 -3.96
N GLU A 358 20.65 7.89 -4.32
CA GLU A 358 20.83 8.82 -5.44
C GLU A 358 21.01 8.10 -6.80
N ARG A 359 20.91 6.76 -6.80
CA ARG A 359 21.00 5.98 -8.05
C ARG A 359 19.85 6.31 -9.01
N PRO A 360 20.11 6.26 -10.33
CA PRO A 360 19.07 6.55 -11.32
C PRO A 360 17.85 5.63 -11.23
N GLY A 361 16.70 6.15 -11.60
CA GLY A 361 15.44 5.43 -11.56
C GLY A 361 14.95 5.22 -10.13
N LEU A 362 14.45 4.02 -9.83
CA LEU A 362 14.12 3.57 -8.47
C LEU A 362 15.37 3.21 -7.65
N GLY A 363 16.55 3.22 -8.28
CA GLY A 363 17.83 2.89 -7.67
C GLY A 363 18.15 1.40 -7.64
N VAL A 364 17.35 0.57 -8.29
CA VAL A 364 17.49 -0.89 -8.35
C VAL A 364 17.14 -1.44 -9.73
N ASP A 365 17.52 -2.71 -9.98
CA ASP A 365 16.98 -3.53 -11.08
C ASP A 365 16.56 -4.90 -10.55
N LEU A 366 15.70 -5.61 -11.30
CA LEU A 366 15.23 -6.95 -10.95
C LEU A 366 16.27 -8.01 -11.30
N VAL A 367 16.51 -8.94 -10.39
CA VAL A 367 17.37 -10.12 -10.58
C VAL A 367 16.50 -11.29 -11.05
N GLU A 368 16.38 -11.44 -12.37
CA GLU A 368 15.46 -12.39 -13.00
C GLU A 368 15.69 -13.84 -12.52
N GLU A 369 16.96 -14.25 -12.39
CA GLU A 369 17.31 -15.61 -11.92
C GLU A 369 16.85 -15.92 -10.49
N VAL A 370 16.75 -14.92 -9.63
CA VAL A 370 16.24 -15.10 -8.25
C VAL A 370 14.73 -15.18 -8.28
N MET A 371 14.05 -14.36 -9.06
CA MET A 371 12.59 -14.43 -9.21
C MET A 371 12.14 -15.80 -9.75
N GLU A 372 12.89 -16.40 -10.68
CA GLU A 372 12.61 -17.74 -11.22
C GLU A 372 12.77 -18.87 -10.17
N LYS A 373 13.57 -18.66 -9.13
CA LYS A 373 13.72 -19.60 -8.00
C LYS A 373 12.58 -19.50 -6.98
N HIS A 374 11.85 -18.40 -6.98
CA HIS A 374 10.73 -18.13 -6.09
C HIS A 374 9.44 -17.86 -6.87
N PRO A 375 8.97 -18.81 -7.69
CA PRO A 375 7.77 -18.62 -8.50
C PRO A 375 6.55 -18.46 -7.61
N GLY A 376 5.62 -17.64 -8.05
CA GLY A 376 4.38 -17.40 -7.32
C GLY A 376 3.59 -18.68 -7.04
N ILE A 377 3.10 -18.81 -5.84
CA ILE A 377 2.30 -19.96 -5.39
C ILE A 377 0.82 -19.60 -5.55
N LEU A 378 0.07 -20.43 -6.29
CA LEU A 378 -1.37 -20.33 -6.36
C LEU A 378 -1.99 -21.10 -5.18
N ARG A 379 -2.27 -20.40 -4.10
CA ARG A 379 -2.89 -20.96 -2.91
C ARG A 379 -4.41 -20.87 -3.02
N ALA A 380 -5.06 -22.01 -3.12
CA ALA A 380 -6.53 -22.07 -3.30
C ALA A 380 -7.34 -21.74 -2.03
N LYS A 381 -6.70 -21.64 -0.86
CA LYS A 381 -7.37 -21.54 0.44
C LYS A 381 -6.77 -20.52 1.41
N ASP A 382 -6.09 -19.50 0.92
CA ASP A 382 -5.46 -18.56 1.82
C ASP A 382 -6.48 -17.56 2.35
N GLY A 383 -6.78 -17.69 3.62
CA GLY A 383 -7.39 -16.61 4.39
C GLY A 383 -6.42 -15.44 4.57
N PHE A 384 -6.96 -14.28 4.91
CA PHE A 384 -6.18 -13.03 4.99
C PHE A 384 -5.03 -13.08 6.02
N TYR A 385 -5.10 -13.95 7.06
CA TYR A 385 -4.12 -14.11 8.14
C TYR A 385 -3.81 -15.59 8.49
N VAL A 386 -3.81 -16.49 7.54
CA VAL A 386 -3.45 -17.90 7.75
C VAL A 386 -1.96 -18.12 7.55
#